data_b6eff3c6a5028fa74318fae40514a5fd
#
_entry.id   b6eff3c6a5028fa74318fae40514a5fd
#
_cell.length_a   1.000
_cell.length_b   1.000
_cell.length_c   1.000
_cell.angle_alpha   90.00
_cell.angle_beta   90.00
_cell.angle_gamma   90.00
#
_symmetry.space_group_name_H-M   'P 1'
#
loop_
_entity.id
_entity.type
_entity.pdbx_description
1 polymer ?
#
loop_
_entity_poly.entity_id
_entity_poly.type
_entity_poly.pdbx_seq_one_letter_code
_entity_poly.pdbx_strand_id
1 'polypeptide(L)'
;MTTMDVTPDNTNKLAYLMGRIFHPYLICVPTVVILLGDLPLGEIVKWTLLVLSFVLIPLMLASAYMVVQHRRHIYQRSTRGPIYLVFFLSVLTCLALLLIFSAPRILIACFVTLVIWAPIQLLINRYVTKISTHAGVVAACSTGLLLAGKLNHPLLIAFLVLIAVVTMWSRVETKNHTVPQVLLGFLVGALAVLVVFPLVLS
;
A
#
# COMPACT_ATOMS: atom_id res chain seq x y z
N MET A 1 -21.33 11.81 25.57
CA MET A 1 -20.13 12.07 24.77
C MET A 1 -20.58 12.30 23.35
N THR A 2 -20.74 13.57 22.99
CA THR A 2 -21.34 14.06 21.75
C THR A 2 -20.47 13.67 20.56
N THR A 3 -21.03 12.85 19.67
CA THR A 3 -20.47 12.59 18.32
C THR A 3 -20.48 13.88 17.55
N MET A 4 -19.34 14.52 17.35
CA MET A 4 -19.21 15.58 16.38
C MET A 4 -19.48 14.97 14.98
N ASP A 5 -20.63 15.26 14.42
CA ASP A 5 -20.90 15.13 13.00
C ASP A 5 -19.91 16.05 12.27
N VAL A 6 -18.83 15.46 11.77
CA VAL A 6 -17.91 16.17 10.89
C VAL A 6 -18.63 16.30 9.54
N THR A 7 -19.33 17.41 9.39
CA THR A 7 -19.88 17.83 8.09
C THR A 7 -18.72 17.99 7.09
N PRO A 8 -18.90 17.61 5.81
CA PRO A 8 -17.83 17.63 4.78
C PRO A 8 -17.30 19.03 4.44
N ASP A 9 -17.83 20.07 5.04
CA ASP A 9 -17.69 21.47 4.55
C ASP A 9 -16.37 22.17 4.94
N ASN A 10 -15.49 21.51 5.71
CA ASN A 10 -14.21 22.10 6.14
C ASN A 10 -12.98 21.24 5.86
N THR A 11 -13.08 20.20 5.04
CA THR A 11 -11.91 19.44 4.59
C THR A 11 -11.30 20.14 3.37
N ASN A 12 -9.98 20.34 3.41
CA ASN A 12 -9.23 20.85 2.26
C ASN A 12 -9.44 19.91 1.05
N LYS A 13 -10.20 20.39 0.04
CA LYS A 13 -10.59 19.64 -1.15
C LYS A 13 -9.36 19.10 -1.89
N LEU A 14 -8.26 19.86 -1.91
CA LEU A 14 -7.01 19.44 -2.52
C LEU A 14 -6.39 18.26 -1.77
N ALA A 15 -6.34 18.31 -0.44
CA ALA A 15 -5.82 17.21 0.36
C ALA A 15 -6.64 15.93 0.17
N TYR A 16 -7.97 16.06 0.10
CA TYR A 16 -8.85 14.93 -0.19
C TYR A 16 -8.59 14.32 -1.57
N LEU A 17 -8.45 15.17 -2.60
CA LEU A 17 -8.13 14.75 -3.97
C LEU A 17 -6.77 14.04 -4.04
N MET A 18 -5.73 14.62 -3.42
CA MET A 18 -4.39 14.01 -3.38
C MET A 18 -4.41 12.65 -2.68
N GLY A 19 -5.17 12.50 -1.59
CA GLY A 19 -5.33 11.21 -0.91
C GLY A 19 -6.04 10.15 -1.75
N ARG A 20 -6.83 10.53 -2.75
CA ARG A 20 -7.45 9.61 -3.72
C ARG A 20 -6.52 9.29 -4.88
N ILE A 21 -5.79 10.27 -5.41
CA ILE A 21 -4.82 10.09 -6.51
C ILE A 21 -3.68 9.16 -6.04
N PHE A 22 -3.15 9.42 -4.83
CA PHE A 22 -2.09 8.60 -4.23
C PHE A 22 -2.65 7.48 -3.34
N HIS A 23 -3.78 6.91 -3.76
CA HIS A 23 -4.32 5.75 -3.07
C HIS A 23 -3.39 4.53 -3.26
N PRO A 24 -3.17 3.70 -2.23
CA PRO A 24 -2.30 2.52 -2.31
C PRO A 24 -2.51 1.67 -3.56
N TYR A 25 -3.75 1.45 -3.97
CA TYR A 25 -4.06 0.66 -5.17
C TYR A 25 -3.51 1.30 -6.45
N LEU A 26 -3.60 2.63 -6.56
CA LEU A 26 -3.13 3.36 -7.74
C LEU A 26 -1.61 3.47 -7.79
N ILE A 27 -0.92 3.44 -6.65
CA ILE A 27 0.54 3.47 -6.57
C ILE A 27 1.15 2.10 -6.83
N CYS A 28 0.55 1.02 -6.33
CA CYS A 28 1.07 -0.32 -6.49
C CYS A 28 1.15 -0.75 -7.97
N VAL A 29 0.15 -0.41 -8.80
CA VAL A 29 0.11 -0.85 -10.21
C VAL A 29 1.30 -0.34 -11.02
N PRO A 30 1.54 0.99 -11.11
CA PRO A 30 2.72 1.48 -11.83
C PRO A 30 4.03 1.01 -11.20
N THR A 31 4.09 0.82 -9.88
CA THR A 31 5.28 0.28 -9.22
C THR A 31 5.61 -1.12 -9.74
N VAL A 32 4.60 -2.02 -9.79
CA VAL A 32 4.79 -3.39 -10.34
C VAL A 32 5.25 -3.33 -11.79
N VAL A 33 4.61 -2.51 -12.63
CA VAL A 33 4.98 -2.35 -14.04
C VAL A 33 6.44 -1.86 -14.20
N ILE A 34 6.86 -0.88 -13.40
CA ILE A 34 8.23 -0.35 -13.45
C ILE A 34 9.24 -1.39 -12.95
N LEU A 35 8.93 -2.11 -11.88
CA LEU A 35 9.81 -3.19 -11.37
C LEU A 35 10.03 -4.30 -12.39
N LEU A 36 9.01 -4.61 -13.20
CA LEU A 36 9.06 -5.63 -14.25
C LEU A 36 9.56 -5.08 -15.60
N GLY A 37 9.91 -3.81 -15.70
CA GLY A 37 10.18 -3.11 -16.97
C GLY A 37 11.34 -3.65 -17.80
N ASP A 38 12.21 -4.52 -17.26
CA ASP A 38 13.28 -5.19 -17.98
C ASP A 38 12.79 -6.46 -18.71
N LEU A 39 11.56 -6.87 -18.50
CA LEU A 39 10.97 -8.06 -19.10
C LEU A 39 10.26 -7.73 -20.44
N PRO A 40 10.06 -8.73 -21.29
CA PRO A 40 9.20 -8.59 -22.47
C PRO A 40 7.78 -8.16 -22.08
N LEU A 41 7.15 -7.33 -22.91
CA LEU A 41 5.81 -6.77 -22.64
C LEU A 41 4.77 -7.83 -22.25
N GLY A 42 4.79 -9.00 -22.91
CA GLY A 42 3.87 -10.11 -22.59
C GLY A 42 4.03 -10.62 -21.17
N GLU A 43 5.26 -10.70 -20.64
CA GLU A 43 5.54 -11.08 -19.26
C GLU A 43 5.10 -9.99 -18.29
N ILE A 44 5.37 -8.71 -18.59
CA ILE A 44 4.89 -7.60 -17.75
C ILE A 44 3.36 -7.65 -17.63
N VAL A 45 2.66 -7.80 -18.74
CA VAL A 45 1.18 -7.89 -18.77
C VAL A 45 0.70 -9.10 -17.98
N LYS A 46 1.26 -10.29 -18.22
CA LYS A 46 0.90 -11.53 -17.51
C LYS A 46 0.98 -11.37 -16.00
N TRP A 47 2.13 -10.93 -15.48
CA TRP A 47 2.35 -10.80 -14.05
C TRP A 47 1.54 -9.66 -13.43
N THR A 48 1.38 -8.55 -14.14
CA THR A 48 0.53 -7.44 -13.68
C THR A 48 -0.93 -7.88 -13.59
N LEU A 49 -1.45 -8.57 -14.60
CA LEU A 49 -2.83 -9.09 -14.57
C LEU A 49 -3.03 -10.11 -13.45
N LEU A 50 -2.05 -10.97 -13.17
CA LEU A 50 -2.11 -11.91 -12.05
C LEU A 50 -2.24 -11.16 -10.71
N VAL A 51 -1.39 -10.16 -10.47
CA VAL A 51 -1.45 -9.33 -9.25
C VAL A 51 -2.79 -8.58 -9.15
N LEU A 52 -3.27 -8.00 -10.22
CA LEU A 52 -4.55 -7.29 -10.27
C LEU A 52 -5.70 -8.25 -9.90
N SER A 53 -5.74 -9.44 -10.52
CA SER A 53 -6.82 -10.40 -10.35
C SER A 53 -6.88 -10.97 -8.93
N PHE A 54 -5.75 -11.30 -8.34
CA PHE A 54 -5.70 -12.00 -7.05
C PHE A 54 -5.52 -11.10 -5.83
N VAL A 55 -5.12 -9.85 -6.01
CA VAL A 55 -4.94 -8.93 -4.88
C VAL A 55 -5.84 -7.72 -4.99
N LEU A 56 -5.75 -6.94 -6.06
CA LEU A 56 -6.46 -5.67 -6.14
C LEU A 56 -7.98 -5.86 -6.30
N ILE A 57 -8.43 -6.75 -7.19
CA ILE A 57 -9.85 -6.97 -7.41
C ILE A 57 -10.54 -7.50 -6.12
N PRO A 58 -10.06 -8.56 -5.45
CA PRO A 58 -10.68 -9.02 -4.21
C PRO A 58 -10.73 -7.95 -3.12
N LEU A 59 -9.65 -7.16 -2.99
CA LEU A 59 -9.57 -6.10 -2.01
C LEU A 59 -10.51 -4.93 -2.32
N MET A 60 -10.65 -4.56 -3.59
CA MET A 60 -11.62 -3.55 -4.02
C MET A 60 -13.06 -4.01 -3.79
N LEU A 61 -13.38 -5.27 -4.12
CA LEU A 61 -14.70 -5.85 -3.89
C LEU A 61 -15.04 -5.94 -2.40
N ALA A 62 -14.09 -6.39 -1.56
CA ALA A 62 -14.27 -6.40 -0.10
C ALA A 62 -14.49 -5.00 0.45
N SER A 63 -13.71 -4.01 -0.02
CA SER A 63 -13.87 -2.61 0.39
C SER A 63 -15.22 -2.05 -0.05
N ALA A 64 -15.63 -2.29 -1.28
CA ALA A 64 -16.93 -1.85 -1.81
C ALA A 64 -18.09 -2.51 -1.05
N TYR A 65 -18.02 -3.81 -0.78
CA TYR A 65 -19.00 -4.53 0.02
C TYR A 65 -19.16 -3.91 1.41
N MET A 66 -18.04 -3.64 2.10
CA MET A 66 -18.06 -3.01 3.40
C MET A 66 -18.66 -1.59 3.37
N VAL A 67 -18.40 -0.81 2.30
CA VAL A 67 -19.02 0.51 2.10
C VAL A 67 -20.53 0.39 2.01
N VAL A 68 -21.04 -0.58 1.25
CA VAL A 68 -22.48 -0.78 1.06
C VAL A 68 -23.16 -1.22 2.36
N GLN A 69 -22.57 -2.19 3.08
CA GLN A 69 -23.15 -2.78 4.29
C GLN A 69 -23.07 -1.88 5.52
N HIS A 70 -21.99 -1.09 5.65
CA HIS A 70 -21.68 -0.33 6.86
C HIS A 70 -21.45 1.15 6.59
N ARG A 71 -22.32 1.80 5.83
CA ARG A 71 -22.20 3.18 5.30
C ARG A 71 -21.62 4.23 6.26
N ARG A 72 -21.74 4.06 7.59
CA ARG A 72 -21.29 5.04 8.61
C ARG A 72 -20.04 4.63 9.39
N HIS A 73 -19.53 3.40 9.28
CA HIS A 73 -18.53 2.87 10.22
C HIS A 73 -17.23 2.34 9.61
N ILE A 74 -17.00 2.47 8.31
CA ILE A 74 -15.82 1.93 7.59
C ILE A 74 -14.50 2.50 8.13
N TYR A 75 -14.55 3.71 8.66
CA TYR A 75 -13.38 4.38 9.24
C TYR A 75 -13.08 3.97 10.69
N GLN A 76 -13.98 3.19 11.31
CA GLN A 76 -13.75 2.69 12.65
C GLN A 76 -12.74 1.55 12.67
N ARG A 77 -11.90 1.53 13.70
CA ARG A 77 -10.82 0.53 13.87
C ARG A 77 -11.36 -0.90 13.97
N SER A 78 -12.52 -1.09 14.58
CA SER A 78 -13.17 -2.38 14.81
C SER A 78 -13.71 -3.06 13.55
N THR A 79 -14.07 -2.30 12.51
CA THR A 79 -14.70 -2.84 11.29
C THR A 79 -13.70 -3.24 10.20
N ARG A 80 -12.40 -3.02 10.39
CA ARG A 80 -11.36 -3.29 9.38
C ARG A 80 -10.87 -4.73 9.35
N GLY A 81 -11.17 -5.54 10.37
CA GLY A 81 -10.71 -6.93 10.48
C GLY A 81 -10.94 -7.76 9.20
N PRO A 82 -12.17 -7.82 8.66
CA PRO A 82 -12.46 -8.58 7.45
C PRO A 82 -11.64 -8.13 6.22
N ILE A 83 -11.41 -6.82 6.05
CA ILE A 83 -10.60 -6.29 4.93
C ILE A 83 -9.14 -6.76 5.08
N TYR A 84 -8.58 -6.71 6.28
CA TYR A 84 -7.23 -7.22 6.52
C TYR A 84 -7.11 -8.72 6.27
N LEU A 85 -8.14 -9.51 6.63
CA LEU A 85 -8.16 -10.93 6.38
C LEU A 85 -8.21 -11.23 4.86
N VAL A 86 -9.10 -10.58 4.12
CA VAL A 86 -9.19 -10.72 2.66
C VAL A 86 -7.85 -10.32 2.02
N PHE A 87 -7.27 -9.20 2.43
CA PHE A 87 -5.97 -8.76 1.94
C PHE A 87 -4.89 -9.81 2.19
N PHE A 88 -4.78 -10.31 3.42
CA PHE A 88 -3.75 -11.29 3.78
C PHE A 88 -3.90 -12.60 3.01
N LEU A 89 -5.11 -13.14 2.91
CA LEU A 89 -5.39 -14.34 2.13
C LEU A 89 -5.11 -14.13 0.63
N SER A 90 -5.50 -12.99 0.07
CA SER A 90 -5.20 -12.64 -1.32
C SER A 90 -3.70 -12.57 -1.59
N VAL A 91 -2.92 -11.96 -0.69
CA VAL A 91 -1.46 -11.87 -0.80
C VAL A 91 -0.82 -13.25 -0.71
N LEU A 92 -1.26 -14.11 0.23
CA LEU A 92 -0.75 -15.49 0.35
C LEU A 92 -1.07 -16.33 -0.89
N THR A 93 -2.30 -16.27 -1.39
CA THR A 93 -2.70 -16.97 -2.61
C THR A 93 -1.87 -16.50 -3.80
N CYS A 94 -1.72 -15.18 -3.96
CA CYS A 94 -0.91 -14.64 -5.05
C CYS A 94 0.56 -15.05 -4.93
N LEU A 95 1.16 -15.00 -3.73
CA LEU A 95 2.53 -15.48 -3.50
C LEU A 95 2.69 -16.95 -3.87
N ALA A 96 1.76 -17.81 -3.48
CA ALA A 96 1.78 -19.23 -3.85
C ALA A 96 1.77 -19.41 -5.38
N LEU A 97 0.91 -18.68 -6.09
CA LEU A 97 0.87 -18.71 -7.55
C LEU A 97 2.18 -18.19 -8.18
N LEU A 98 2.75 -17.12 -7.64
CA LEU A 98 4.03 -16.58 -8.10
C LEU A 98 5.16 -17.60 -7.95
N LEU A 99 5.19 -18.37 -6.86
CA LEU A 99 6.16 -19.43 -6.64
C LEU A 99 5.93 -20.61 -7.58
N ILE A 100 4.69 -21.07 -7.73
CA ILE A 100 4.32 -22.20 -8.62
C ILE A 100 4.70 -21.90 -10.08
N PHE A 101 4.44 -20.68 -10.54
CA PHE A 101 4.71 -20.28 -11.92
C PHE A 101 6.09 -19.67 -12.13
N SER A 102 7.01 -19.79 -11.14
CA SER A 102 8.40 -19.30 -11.22
C SER A 102 8.48 -17.84 -11.63
N ALA A 103 7.72 -16.98 -10.97
CA ALA A 103 7.70 -15.55 -11.22
C ALA A 103 9.07 -14.88 -11.00
N PRO A 104 9.32 -13.71 -11.58
CA PRO A 104 10.54 -12.95 -11.33
C PRO A 104 10.78 -12.73 -9.84
N ARG A 105 12.03 -12.93 -9.39
CA ARG A 105 12.42 -12.81 -7.96
C ARG A 105 12.00 -11.48 -7.36
N ILE A 106 12.07 -10.38 -8.12
CA ILE A 106 11.66 -9.05 -7.66
C ILE A 106 10.18 -9.02 -7.25
N LEU A 107 9.31 -9.71 -7.98
CA LEU A 107 7.89 -9.80 -7.66
C LEU A 107 7.65 -10.68 -6.44
N ILE A 108 8.38 -11.80 -6.33
CA ILE A 108 8.37 -12.65 -5.13
C ILE A 108 8.80 -11.84 -3.90
N ALA A 109 9.88 -11.02 -4.00
CA ALA A 109 10.33 -10.16 -2.91
C ALA A 109 9.26 -9.15 -2.48
N CYS A 110 8.52 -8.55 -3.41
CA CYS A 110 7.38 -7.69 -3.09
C CYS A 110 6.33 -8.43 -2.26
N PHE A 111 5.97 -9.64 -2.65
CA PHE A 111 4.93 -10.40 -1.97
C PHE A 111 5.37 -10.97 -0.63
N VAL A 112 6.62 -11.42 -0.50
CA VAL A 112 7.20 -11.79 0.81
C VAL A 112 7.21 -10.58 1.75
N THR A 113 7.54 -9.40 1.23
CA THR A 113 7.45 -8.15 2.01
C THR A 113 6.04 -7.91 2.52
N LEU A 114 5.01 -8.08 1.68
CA LEU A 114 3.62 -7.89 2.07
C LEU A 114 3.16 -8.90 3.12
N VAL A 115 3.58 -10.16 3.01
CA VAL A 115 3.27 -11.21 4.00
C VAL A 115 3.85 -10.88 5.37
N ILE A 116 5.04 -10.29 5.42
CA ILE A 116 5.69 -9.87 6.67
C ILE A 116 5.10 -8.56 7.18
N TRP A 117 4.92 -7.58 6.31
CA TRP A 117 4.46 -6.23 6.66
C TRP A 117 3.01 -6.20 7.15
N ALA A 118 2.10 -6.99 6.54
CA ALA A 118 0.67 -6.92 6.86
C ALA A 118 0.35 -7.31 8.32
N PRO A 119 0.89 -8.42 8.89
CA PRO A 119 0.71 -8.74 10.30
C PRO A 119 1.32 -7.68 11.22
N ILE A 120 2.51 -7.17 10.91
CA ILE A 120 3.16 -6.12 11.71
C ILE A 120 2.28 -4.87 11.76
N GLN A 121 1.77 -4.44 10.62
CA GLN A 121 0.86 -3.31 10.54
C GLN A 121 -0.43 -3.55 11.32
N LEU A 122 -1.00 -4.75 11.22
CA LEU A 122 -2.19 -5.13 11.98
C LEU A 122 -1.94 -5.09 13.49
N LEU A 123 -0.83 -5.63 13.96
CA LEU A 123 -0.45 -5.64 15.38
C LEU A 123 -0.25 -4.21 15.90
N ILE A 124 0.50 -3.37 15.18
CA ILE A 124 0.67 -1.96 15.55
C ILE A 124 -0.68 -1.26 15.57
N ASN A 125 -1.52 -1.47 14.54
CA ASN A 125 -2.84 -0.86 14.46
C ASN A 125 -3.77 -1.33 15.59
N ARG A 126 -3.63 -2.56 16.06
CA ARG A 126 -4.45 -3.13 17.14
C ARG A 126 -3.98 -2.71 18.53
N TYR A 127 -2.69 -2.75 18.81
CA TYR A 127 -2.15 -2.65 20.17
C TYR A 127 -1.43 -1.34 20.47
N VAL A 128 -0.92 -0.62 19.47
CA VAL A 128 -0.12 0.58 19.68
C VAL A 128 -0.87 1.84 19.23
N THR A 129 -1.02 2.05 17.92
CA THR A 129 -1.66 3.25 17.36
C THR A 129 -2.25 2.99 15.99
N LYS A 130 -3.10 3.92 15.52
CA LYS A 130 -3.66 3.90 14.17
C LYS A 130 -2.58 4.26 13.15
N ILE A 131 -1.86 3.27 12.63
CA ILE A 131 -0.79 3.47 11.63
C ILE A 131 -1.36 3.77 10.22
N SER A 132 -0.63 4.56 9.42
CA SER A 132 -1.05 4.95 8.07
C SER A 132 -0.60 3.94 7.01
N THR A 133 -1.54 3.18 6.46
CA THR A 133 -1.29 2.28 5.31
C THR A 133 -0.84 3.03 4.05
N HIS A 134 -1.39 4.23 3.79
CA HIS A 134 -1.01 5.05 2.63
C HIS A 134 0.48 5.41 2.68
N ALA A 135 0.96 5.92 3.83
CA ALA A 135 2.36 6.27 4.02
C ALA A 135 3.26 5.02 3.92
N GLY A 136 2.83 3.89 4.50
CA GLY A 136 3.59 2.63 4.44
C GLY A 136 3.74 2.09 3.01
N VAL A 137 2.65 2.10 2.22
CA VAL A 137 2.71 1.63 0.82
C VAL A 137 3.59 2.54 -0.03
N VAL A 138 3.45 3.87 0.09
CA VAL A 138 4.32 4.81 -0.65
C VAL A 138 5.79 4.58 -0.31
N ALA A 139 6.11 4.43 0.98
CA ALA A 139 7.47 4.14 1.42
C ALA A 139 7.99 2.82 0.87
N ALA A 140 7.20 1.75 0.96
CA ALA A 140 7.56 0.43 0.45
C ALA A 140 7.81 0.47 -1.07
N CYS A 141 6.91 1.08 -1.84
CA CYS A 141 7.05 1.22 -3.29
C CYS A 141 8.30 2.03 -3.66
N SER A 142 8.53 3.17 -3.02
CA SER A 142 9.70 4.03 -3.27
C SER A 142 11.01 3.32 -2.94
N THR A 143 11.07 2.65 -1.77
CA THR A 143 12.24 1.89 -1.35
C THR A 143 12.50 0.70 -2.26
N GLY A 144 11.44 -0.01 -2.68
CA GLY A 144 11.54 -1.14 -3.60
C GLY A 144 12.08 -0.74 -4.97
N LEU A 145 11.59 0.37 -5.54
CA LEU A 145 12.11 0.92 -6.79
C LEU A 145 13.58 1.35 -6.67
N LEU A 146 13.96 1.95 -5.53
CA LEU A 146 15.34 2.36 -5.26
C LEU A 146 16.27 1.15 -5.20
N LEU A 147 15.94 0.12 -4.40
CA LEU A 147 16.75 -1.09 -4.25
C LEU A 147 16.82 -1.93 -5.55
N ALA A 148 15.77 -1.88 -6.37
CA ALA A 148 15.75 -2.52 -7.68
C ALA A 148 16.52 -1.76 -8.76
N GLY A 149 17.18 -0.63 -8.43
CA GLY A 149 17.95 0.17 -9.38
C GLY A 149 17.10 0.87 -10.45
N LYS A 150 15.77 1.03 -10.21
CA LYS A 150 14.86 1.68 -11.16
C LYS A 150 14.86 3.21 -11.06
N LEU A 151 15.55 3.75 -10.06
CA LEU A 151 15.64 5.18 -9.76
C LEU A 151 17.06 5.69 -9.99
N ASN A 152 17.48 5.70 -11.22
CA ASN A 152 18.83 6.11 -11.62
C ASN A 152 18.93 7.60 -12.01
N HIS A 153 17.82 8.34 -11.96
CA HIS A 153 17.80 9.77 -12.30
C HIS A 153 17.34 10.61 -11.09
N PRO A 154 18.05 11.71 -10.72
CA PRO A 154 17.67 12.53 -9.56
C PRO A 154 16.25 13.08 -9.57
N LEU A 155 15.72 13.41 -10.76
CA LEU A 155 14.34 13.89 -10.90
C LEU A 155 13.31 12.83 -10.52
N LEU A 156 13.57 11.55 -10.79
CA LEU A 156 12.68 10.45 -10.38
C LEU A 156 12.65 10.31 -8.87
N ILE A 157 13.83 10.43 -8.24
CA ILE A 157 13.95 10.40 -6.76
C ILE A 157 13.19 11.59 -6.17
N ALA A 158 13.41 12.80 -6.70
CA ALA A 158 12.71 14.01 -6.25
C ALA A 158 11.18 13.88 -6.41
N PHE A 159 10.72 13.29 -7.52
CA PHE A 159 9.30 13.05 -7.77
C PHE A 159 8.70 12.06 -6.75
N LEU A 160 9.40 10.98 -6.41
CA LEU A 160 8.92 10.03 -5.39
C LEU A 160 8.92 10.64 -3.99
N VAL A 161 9.91 11.46 -3.66
CA VAL A 161 9.92 12.23 -2.41
C VAL A 161 8.71 13.16 -2.35
N LEU A 162 8.40 13.85 -3.45
CA LEU A 162 7.21 14.70 -3.55
C LEU A 162 5.92 13.90 -3.33
N ILE A 163 5.77 12.73 -3.98
CA ILE A 163 4.63 11.85 -3.78
C ILE A 163 4.50 11.44 -2.31
N ALA A 164 5.60 11.08 -1.65
CA ALA A 164 5.61 10.70 -0.24
C ALA A 164 5.16 11.86 0.66
N VAL A 165 5.72 13.04 0.47
CA VAL A 165 5.37 14.25 1.22
C VAL A 165 3.91 14.63 1.02
N VAL A 166 3.42 14.67 -0.23
CA VAL A 166 2.03 15.01 -0.55
C VAL A 166 1.07 13.97 0.01
N THR A 167 1.44 12.68 -0.05
CA THR A 167 0.62 11.62 0.55
C THR A 167 0.52 11.80 2.07
N MET A 168 1.64 11.97 2.77
CA MET A 168 1.65 12.15 4.22
C MET A 168 0.88 13.41 4.64
N TRP A 169 1.11 14.55 3.95
CA TRP A 169 0.36 15.79 4.17
C TRP A 169 -1.14 15.58 4.01
N SER A 170 -1.57 14.95 2.92
CA SER A 170 -2.97 14.65 2.66
C SER A 170 -3.64 13.87 3.80
N ARG A 171 -2.92 12.90 4.39
CA ARG A 171 -3.47 12.08 5.49
C ARG A 171 -3.59 12.85 6.82
N VAL A 172 -2.70 13.81 7.04
CA VAL A 172 -2.74 14.69 8.22
C VAL A 172 -3.82 15.76 8.04
N GLU A 173 -3.81 16.44 6.89
CA GLU A 173 -4.74 17.53 6.59
C GLU A 173 -6.21 17.06 6.60
N THR A 174 -6.48 15.87 6.06
CA THR A 174 -7.82 15.25 6.10
C THR A 174 -8.17 14.67 7.47
N LYS A 175 -7.36 14.89 8.52
CA LYS A 175 -7.56 14.39 9.90
C LYS A 175 -7.73 12.87 10.01
N ASN A 176 -7.28 12.13 9.01
CA ASN A 176 -7.31 10.68 9.03
C ASN A 176 -6.23 10.08 9.95
N HIS A 177 -5.08 10.78 10.05
CA HIS A 177 -3.94 10.38 10.86
C HIS A 177 -3.23 11.60 11.45
N THR A 178 -2.49 11.40 12.53
CA THR A 178 -1.55 12.38 13.06
C THR A 178 -0.16 12.25 12.41
N VAL A 179 0.69 13.27 12.55
CA VAL A 179 2.06 13.25 12.02
C VAL A 179 2.84 12.01 12.49
N PRO A 180 2.87 11.64 13.79
CA PRO A 180 3.54 10.41 14.23
C PRO A 180 3.01 9.13 13.57
N GLN A 181 1.70 9.07 13.32
CA GLN A 181 1.07 7.89 12.69
C GLN A 181 1.47 7.72 11.22
N VAL A 182 1.64 8.80 10.47
CA VAL A 182 2.12 8.74 9.09
C VAL A 182 3.60 8.45 9.03
N LEU A 183 4.41 9.03 9.91
CA LEU A 183 5.84 8.76 10.01
C LEU A 183 6.11 7.31 10.40
N LEU A 184 5.40 6.77 11.38
CA LEU A 184 5.50 5.36 11.76
C LEU A 184 5.11 4.44 10.60
N GLY A 185 4.02 4.77 9.88
CA GLY A 185 3.62 4.02 8.69
C GLY A 185 4.70 4.01 7.62
N PHE A 186 5.30 5.17 7.34
CA PHE A 186 6.38 5.32 6.39
C PHE A 186 7.61 4.47 6.78
N LEU A 187 8.06 4.57 8.03
CA LEU A 187 9.19 3.81 8.54
C LEU A 187 8.96 2.30 8.44
N VAL A 188 7.80 1.80 8.89
CA VAL A 188 7.49 0.37 8.86
C VAL A 188 7.44 -0.16 7.44
N GLY A 189 6.88 0.62 6.49
CA GLY A 189 6.84 0.23 5.08
C GLY A 189 8.24 0.18 4.45
N ALA A 190 9.07 1.19 4.69
CA ALA A 190 10.45 1.22 4.19
C ALA A 190 11.30 0.09 4.79
N LEU A 191 11.26 -0.10 6.11
CA LEU A 191 12.03 -1.12 6.80
C LEU A 191 11.68 -2.53 6.34
N ALA A 192 10.40 -2.82 6.09
CA ALA A 192 9.99 -4.13 5.58
C ALA A 192 10.68 -4.46 4.25
N VAL A 193 10.78 -3.50 3.34
CA VAL A 193 11.47 -3.68 2.05
C VAL A 193 12.98 -3.75 2.23
N LEU A 194 13.58 -2.87 3.05
CA LEU A 194 15.02 -2.85 3.32
C LEU A 194 15.52 -4.18 3.90
N VAL A 195 14.69 -4.89 4.67
CA VAL A 195 15.04 -6.19 5.22
C VAL A 195 14.80 -7.33 4.22
N VAL A 196 13.65 -7.34 3.55
CA VAL A 196 13.23 -8.50 2.74
C VAL A 196 13.91 -8.53 1.37
N PHE A 197 14.05 -7.39 0.70
CA PHE A 197 14.60 -7.36 -0.67
C PHE A 197 16.01 -7.92 -0.74
N PRO A 198 17.00 -7.53 0.11
CA PRO A 198 18.31 -8.13 0.07
C PRO A 198 18.29 -9.65 0.33
N LEU A 199 17.41 -10.12 1.22
CA LEU A 199 17.32 -11.56 1.55
C LEU A 199 16.74 -12.42 0.42
N VAL A 200 15.87 -11.87 -0.42
CA VAL A 200 15.21 -12.61 -1.51
C VAL A 200 15.96 -12.45 -2.83
N LEU A 201 16.66 -11.33 -3.03
CA LEU A 201 17.33 -10.99 -4.27
C LEU A 201 18.81 -11.39 -4.31
N SER A 202 19.39 -11.74 -3.15
CA SER A 202 20.76 -12.29 -3.02
C SER A 202 20.99 -13.66 -3.71
#